data_083dd8acd4395b49dec5cc54a1441254
#
_entry.id   083dd8acd4395b49dec5cc54a1441254
#
_cell.length_a   1.000
_cell.length_b   1.000
_cell.length_c   1.000
_cell.angle_alpha   90.00
_cell.angle_beta   90.00
_cell.angle_gamma   90.00
#
_symmetry.space_group_name_H-M   'P 1'
#
loop_
_entity.id
_entity.type
_entity.pdbx_description
1 polymer ?
#
loop_
_entity_poly.entity_id
_entity_poly.type
_entity_poly.pdbx_seq_one_letter_code
_entity_poly.pdbx_strand_id
1 'polypeptide(L)'
;MIKSLVELLLLGQSYIISAIFWINLYMNKNHSFIGSNVALITPMFADGAVDYEALNLLIDFHIDSGTSSIVSVGTTGESATVGVKEHLKIINHTVKYAAKRIPIIAGTGANSTSEAIELTQEAKNLGADACLLVTPYYNKPTQEGLFQHFKLIAESVNIDQILYNVPGRTAVDMSVDITARLAEIPNIIGIKDATGDLSVIEQLVVKCPENFLLLTGDDATAVDFLIAGGHGGISVTANVVPKELQKVYLSAIAGNIELAKNLNSKLESFHKNLFLEANPIPVKWALHKMGKCEKGIRLPLLELSNEFKSIIENDLKEINLLWKLSIM
;
A
#
# COMPACT_ATOMS: atom_id res chain seq x y z
N MET A 1 -28.76 -4.49 39.54
CA MET A 1 -29.65 -4.94 38.48
C MET A 1 -29.71 -3.97 37.27
N ILE A 2 -29.91 -2.65 37.48
CA ILE A 2 -29.92 -1.66 36.36
C ILE A 2 -28.56 -1.51 35.73
N LYS A 3 -27.43 -1.52 36.48
CA LYS A 3 -26.07 -1.41 35.96
C LYS A 3 -25.69 -2.58 35.04
N SER A 4 -26.13 -3.80 35.37
CA SER A 4 -25.89 -4.99 34.54
C SER A 4 -26.71 -5.02 33.26
N LEU A 5 -27.91 -4.41 33.26
CA LEU A 5 -28.73 -4.27 32.05
C LEU A 5 -28.13 -3.22 31.08
N VAL A 6 -27.57 -2.14 31.59
CA VAL A 6 -26.90 -1.12 30.77
C VAL A 6 -25.64 -1.68 30.16
N GLU A 7 -24.85 -2.46 30.88
CA GLU A 7 -23.66 -3.14 30.34
C GLU A 7 -24.03 -4.19 29.27
N LEU A 8 -25.11 -4.94 29.45
CA LEU A 8 -25.64 -5.88 28.47
C LEU A 8 -26.17 -5.19 27.20
N LEU A 9 -26.81 -4.02 27.35
CA LEU A 9 -27.29 -3.21 26.24
C LEU A 9 -26.11 -2.58 25.44
N LEU A 10 -25.06 -2.11 26.13
CA LEU A 10 -23.86 -1.59 25.49
C LEU A 10 -23.06 -2.69 24.76
N LEU A 11 -22.99 -3.89 25.34
CA LEU A 11 -22.40 -5.06 24.67
C LEU A 11 -23.23 -5.47 23.45
N GLY A 12 -24.56 -5.48 23.56
CA GLY A 12 -25.46 -5.77 22.43
C GLY A 12 -25.33 -4.75 21.28
N GLN A 13 -25.22 -3.47 21.59
CA GLN A 13 -24.97 -2.42 20.57
C GLN A 13 -23.60 -2.59 19.90
N SER A 14 -22.56 -2.95 20.65
CA SER A 14 -21.24 -3.22 20.09
C SER A 14 -21.26 -4.41 19.13
N TYR A 15 -21.99 -5.48 19.43
CA TYR A 15 -22.14 -6.63 18.53
C TYR A 15 -22.96 -6.29 17.29
N ILE A 16 -24.01 -5.47 17.40
CA ILE A 16 -24.83 -5.03 16.26
C ILE A 16 -24.03 -4.12 15.34
N ILE A 17 -23.29 -3.15 15.89
CA ILE A 17 -22.42 -2.27 15.11
C ILE A 17 -21.31 -3.09 14.40
N SER A 18 -20.70 -4.04 15.11
CA SER A 18 -19.73 -4.96 14.51
C SER A 18 -20.35 -5.81 13.39
N ALA A 19 -21.56 -6.34 13.60
CA ALA A 19 -22.25 -7.14 12.59
C ALA A 19 -22.64 -6.30 11.36
N ILE A 20 -23.14 -5.09 11.55
CA ILE A 20 -23.44 -4.15 10.45
C ILE A 20 -22.15 -3.77 9.69
N PHE A 21 -21.05 -3.52 10.40
CA PHE A 21 -19.74 -3.26 9.80
C PHE A 21 -19.29 -4.45 8.92
N TRP A 22 -19.37 -5.69 9.44
CA TRP A 22 -19.00 -6.88 8.67
C TRP A 22 -19.93 -7.15 7.50
N ILE A 23 -21.23 -6.85 7.62
CA ILE A 23 -22.18 -6.95 6.52
C ILE A 23 -21.85 -5.91 5.44
N ASN A 24 -21.60 -4.65 5.80
CA ASN A 24 -21.21 -3.61 4.86
C ASN A 24 -19.86 -3.94 4.20
N LEU A 25 -18.88 -4.42 4.96
CA LEU A 25 -17.59 -4.88 4.45
C LEU A 25 -17.77 -6.02 3.43
N TYR A 26 -18.64 -6.99 3.74
CA TYR A 26 -18.92 -8.13 2.86
C TYR A 26 -19.70 -7.74 1.60
N MET A 27 -20.57 -6.73 1.70
CA MET A 27 -21.37 -6.22 0.58
C MET A 27 -20.60 -5.25 -0.32
N ASN A 28 -19.45 -4.73 0.12
CA ASN A 28 -18.61 -3.83 -0.68
C ASN A 28 -17.85 -4.63 -1.75
N LYS A 29 -18.01 -4.26 -3.01
CA LYS A 29 -17.30 -4.85 -4.16
C LYS A 29 -15.77 -4.83 -3.99
N ASN A 30 -15.25 -3.82 -3.28
CA ASN A 30 -13.82 -3.57 -3.10
C ASN A 30 -13.27 -4.08 -1.75
N HIS A 31 -14.00 -4.92 -1.02
CA HIS A 31 -13.59 -5.40 0.31
C HIS A 31 -12.18 -6.05 0.34
N SER A 32 -11.72 -6.61 -0.77
CA SER A 32 -10.41 -7.27 -0.87
C SER A 32 -9.22 -6.33 -0.65
N PHE A 33 -9.41 -5.01 -0.78
CA PHE A 33 -8.35 -4.00 -0.61
C PHE A 33 -8.43 -3.26 0.73
N ILE A 34 -9.43 -3.59 1.57
CA ILE A 34 -9.59 -3.00 2.91
C ILE A 34 -8.54 -3.57 3.86
N GLY A 35 -7.93 -2.70 4.70
CA GLY A 35 -6.88 -3.10 5.63
C GLY A 35 -5.47 -2.79 5.13
N SER A 36 -4.49 -3.61 5.51
CA SER A 36 -3.09 -3.41 5.17
C SER A 36 -2.74 -4.07 3.85
N ASN A 37 -2.43 -3.27 2.85
CA ASN A 37 -1.87 -3.70 1.57
C ASN A 37 -0.37 -3.38 1.55
N VAL A 38 0.44 -4.21 0.90
CA VAL A 38 1.88 -3.97 0.85
C VAL A 38 2.32 -3.32 -0.46
N ALA A 39 3.11 -2.24 -0.37
CA ALA A 39 3.93 -1.79 -1.48
C ALA A 39 5.18 -2.69 -1.53
N LEU A 40 5.09 -3.82 -2.23
CA LEU A 40 6.11 -4.87 -2.18
C LEU A 40 7.41 -4.39 -2.82
N ILE A 41 8.55 -4.70 -2.20
CA ILE A 41 9.86 -4.53 -2.85
C ILE A 41 9.98 -5.49 -4.03
N THR A 42 10.83 -5.15 -4.99
CA THR A 42 11.36 -6.10 -5.98
C THR A 42 12.70 -6.61 -5.48
N PRO A 43 12.82 -7.85 -4.99
CA PRO A 43 14.09 -8.39 -4.53
C PRO A 43 15.04 -8.59 -5.71
N MET A 44 16.31 -8.26 -5.49
CA MET A 44 17.34 -8.29 -6.53
C MET A 44 18.64 -8.87 -5.97
N PHE A 45 19.40 -9.55 -6.83
CA PHE A 45 20.78 -9.91 -6.57
C PHE A 45 21.70 -8.66 -6.59
N ALA A 46 22.93 -8.82 -6.13
CA ALA A 46 23.89 -7.71 -6.05
C ALA A 46 24.22 -7.06 -7.42
N ASP A 47 24.06 -7.79 -8.52
CA ASP A 47 24.21 -7.31 -9.89
C ASP A 47 22.96 -6.57 -10.43
N GLY A 48 21.90 -6.49 -9.64
CA GLY A 48 20.64 -5.85 -9.99
C GLY A 48 19.66 -6.76 -10.76
N ALA A 49 19.99 -8.03 -11.02
CA ALA A 49 19.04 -8.98 -11.58
C ALA A 49 17.90 -9.28 -10.57
N VAL A 50 16.68 -9.46 -11.06
CA VAL A 50 15.54 -9.77 -10.20
C VAL A 50 15.65 -11.18 -9.63
N ASP A 51 15.53 -11.31 -8.31
CA ASP A 51 15.49 -12.58 -7.59
C ASP A 51 14.03 -13.07 -7.47
N TYR A 52 13.61 -13.89 -8.42
CA TYR A 52 12.26 -14.42 -8.46
C TYR A 52 11.98 -15.46 -7.35
N GLU A 53 13.00 -16.12 -6.81
CA GLU A 53 12.83 -17.05 -5.70
C GLU A 53 12.55 -16.31 -4.39
N ALA A 54 13.33 -15.27 -4.11
CA ALA A 54 13.04 -14.37 -2.99
C ALA A 54 11.67 -13.67 -3.15
N LEU A 55 11.27 -13.32 -4.37
CA LEU A 55 9.94 -12.75 -4.63
C LEU A 55 8.83 -13.74 -4.27
N ASN A 56 8.97 -15.02 -4.60
CA ASN A 56 8.03 -16.07 -4.20
C ASN A 56 7.91 -16.17 -2.68
N LEU A 57 9.03 -16.19 -1.97
CA LEU A 57 9.05 -16.24 -0.50
C LEU A 57 8.41 -15.02 0.15
N LEU A 58 8.59 -13.84 -0.45
CA LEU A 58 7.93 -12.62 0.02
C LEU A 58 6.42 -12.66 -0.22
N ILE A 59 5.96 -13.16 -1.37
CA ILE A 59 4.53 -13.35 -1.64
C ILE A 59 3.90 -14.29 -0.61
N ASP A 60 4.51 -15.45 -0.35
CA ASP A 60 4.03 -16.40 0.66
C ASP A 60 4.04 -15.77 2.07
N PHE A 61 5.09 -15.03 2.42
CA PHE A 61 5.17 -14.30 3.69
C PHE A 61 3.98 -13.34 3.89
N HIS A 62 3.56 -12.64 2.84
CA HIS A 62 2.40 -11.75 2.92
C HIS A 62 1.07 -12.51 3.00
N ILE A 63 0.92 -13.60 2.26
CA ILE A 63 -0.26 -14.48 2.32
C ILE A 63 -0.41 -15.03 3.73
N ASP A 64 0.64 -15.60 4.31
CA ASP A 64 0.64 -16.20 5.65
C ASP A 64 0.42 -15.16 6.76
N SER A 65 0.79 -13.92 6.51
CA SER A 65 0.60 -12.79 7.43
C SER A 65 -0.80 -12.18 7.37
N GLY A 66 -1.63 -12.55 6.38
CA GLY A 66 -2.98 -12.02 6.20
C GLY A 66 -3.02 -10.62 5.60
N THR A 67 -1.99 -10.23 4.83
CA THR A 67 -1.99 -8.98 4.05
C THR A 67 -3.19 -8.95 3.08
N SER A 68 -3.85 -7.80 2.93
CA SER A 68 -5.06 -7.69 2.10
C SER A 68 -4.77 -7.78 0.62
N SER A 69 -3.72 -7.13 0.12
CA SER A 69 -3.27 -7.23 -1.27
C SER A 69 -1.78 -6.89 -1.41
N ILE A 70 -1.22 -7.25 -2.56
CA ILE A 70 0.17 -6.93 -2.92
C ILE A 70 0.18 -5.94 -4.08
N VAL A 71 0.86 -4.80 -3.90
CA VAL A 71 1.19 -3.90 -5.01
C VAL A 71 2.52 -4.33 -5.61
N SER A 72 2.48 -4.85 -6.84
CA SER A 72 3.64 -5.27 -7.62
C SER A 72 4.17 -4.12 -8.45
N VAL A 73 5.47 -3.88 -8.38
CA VAL A 73 6.21 -2.87 -9.16
C VAL A 73 5.62 -1.46 -9.03
N GLY A 74 5.26 -1.07 -7.78
CA GLY A 74 5.03 0.33 -7.43
C GLY A 74 6.36 1.06 -7.16
N THR A 75 6.31 2.23 -6.52
CA THR A 75 7.51 3.01 -6.13
C THR A 75 8.49 2.16 -5.31
N THR A 76 7.99 1.46 -4.30
CA THR A 76 8.79 0.57 -3.43
C THR A 76 9.37 -0.62 -4.21
N GLY A 77 8.71 -1.05 -5.26
CA GLY A 77 9.17 -2.09 -6.19
C GLY A 77 10.15 -1.59 -7.26
N GLU A 78 10.69 -0.37 -7.10
CA GLU A 78 11.67 0.24 -8.01
C GLU A 78 11.17 0.42 -9.46
N SER A 79 9.89 0.73 -9.65
CA SER A 79 9.30 0.91 -10.98
C SER A 79 10.07 1.87 -11.88
N ALA A 80 10.72 2.90 -11.30
CA ALA A 80 11.47 3.90 -12.05
C ALA A 80 12.76 3.36 -12.70
N THR A 81 13.33 2.24 -12.21
CA THR A 81 14.59 1.65 -12.70
C THR A 81 14.38 0.26 -13.32
N VAL A 82 13.15 -0.23 -13.31
CA VAL A 82 12.76 -1.49 -13.96
C VAL A 82 12.22 -1.18 -15.36
N GLY A 83 12.92 -1.63 -16.39
CA GLY A 83 12.50 -1.41 -17.78
C GLY A 83 11.16 -2.09 -18.09
N VAL A 84 10.37 -1.53 -19.01
CA VAL A 84 8.98 -1.95 -19.31
C VAL A 84 8.80 -3.46 -19.48
N LYS A 85 9.67 -4.14 -20.25
CA LYS A 85 9.59 -5.59 -20.43
C LYS A 85 9.78 -6.39 -19.15
N GLU A 86 10.70 -5.95 -18.31
CA GLU A 86 10.98 -6.58 -17.02
C GLU A 86 9.88 -6.26 -16.01
N HIS A 87 9.35 -5.04 -16.04
CA HIS A 87 8.19 -4.60 -15.27
C HIS A 87 6.99 -5.55 -15.46
N LEU A 88 6.61 -5.76 -16.71
CA LEU A 88 5.54 -6.69 -17.06
C LEU A 88 5.86 -8.15 -16.71
N LYS A 89 7.14 -8.55 -16.82
CA LYS A 89 7.58 -9.89 -16.41
C LYS A 89 7.43 -10.11 -14.90
N ILE A 90 7.75 -9.09 -14.07
CA ILE A 90 7.58 -9.17 -12.61
C ILE A 90 6.09 -9.24 -12.26
N ILE A 91 5.24 -8.41 -12.85
CA ILE A 91 3.78 -8.46 -12.63
C ILE A 91 3.24 -9.84 -12.99
N ASN A 92 3.57 -10.36 -14.18
CA ASN A 92 3.15 -11.68 -14.62
C ASN A 92 3.58 -12.79 -13.66
N HIS A 93 4.83 -12.73 -13.18
CA HIS A 93 5.34 -13.68 -12.21
C HIS A 93 4.57 -13.61 -10.89
N THR A 94 4.37 -12.40 -10.36
CA THR A 94 3.64 -12.16 -9.11
C THR A 94 2.20 -12.68 -9.21
N VAL A 95 1.48 -12.35 -10.29
CA VAL A 95 0.11 -12.85 -10.53
C VAL A 95 0.05 -14.37 -10.61
N LYS A 96 0.94 -14.97 -11.39
CA LYS A 96 0.97 -16.44 -11.56
C LYS A 96 1.32 -17.17 -10.27
N TYR A 97 2.31 -16.67 -9.52
CA TYR A 97 2.74 -17.30 -8.28
C TYR A 97 1.71 -17.11 -7.16
N ALA A 98 1.12 -15.92 -7.05
CA ALA A 98 0.04 -15.68 -6.11
C ALA A 98 -1.17 -16.61 -6.36
N ALA A 99 -1.44 -16.97 -7.60
CA ALA A 99 -2.48 -17.92 -8.01
C ALA A 99 -3.84 -17.63 -7.34
N LYS A 100 -4.23 -16.36 -7.29
CA LYS A 100 -5.45 -15.85 -6.63
C LYS A 100 -5.54 -16.09 -5.10
N ARG A 101 -4.46 -16.49 -4.44
CA ARG A 101 -4.41 -16.61 -2.98
C ARG A 101 -4.43 -15.24 -2.28
N ILE A 102 -4.00 -14.20 -2.98
CA ILE A 102 -4.02 -12.80 -2.55
C ILE A 102 -4.23 -11.92 -3.79
N PRO A 103 -5.02 -10.84 -3.72
CA PRO A 103 -5.19 -9.91 -4.83
C PRO A 103 -3.89 -9.18 -5.18
N ILE A 104 -3.67 -8.97 -6.49
CA ILE A 104 -2.49 -8.27 -7.00
C ILE A 104 -2.90 -6.96 -7.66
N ILE A 105 -2.35 -5.87 -7.16
CA ILE A 105 -2.45 -4.52 -7.74
C ILE A 105 -1.17 -4.25 -8.53
N ALA A 106 -1.26 -3.99 -9.82
CA ALA A 106 -0.10 -3.66 -10.65
C ALA A 106 0.18 -2.15 -10.61
N GLY A 107 1.43 -1.76 -10.36
CA GLY A 107 1.85 -0.37 -10.53
C GLY A 107 1.99 -0.05 -12.02
N THR A 108 1.11 0.77 -12.58
CA THR A 108 1.07 1.06 -14.04
C THR A 108 1.03 2.55 -14.38
N GLY A 109 1.10 3.43 -13.36
CA GLY A 109 1.14 4.87 -13.56
C GLY A 109 2.43 5.33 -14.26
N ALA A 110 2.30 6.23 -15.20
CA ALA A 110 3.38 6.90 -15.92
C ALA A 110 3.06 8.39 -16.12
N ASN A 111 4.07 9.19 -16.46
CA ASN A 111 3.86 10.60 -16.78
C ASN A 111 3.44 10.84 -18.25
N SER A 112 3.45 9.80 -19.06
CA SER A 112 2.85 9.74 -20.41
C SER A 112 1.51 8.98 -20.32
N THR A 113 0.43 9.61 -20.79
CA THR A 113 -0.90 9.00 -20.78
C THR A 113 -0.95 7.73 -21.65
N SER A 114 -0.31 7.73 -22.82
CA SER A 114 -0.26 6.55 -23.70
C SER A 114 0.49 5.38 -23.06
N GLU A 115 1.61 5.64 -22.38
CA GLU A 115 2.38 4.62 -21.67
C GLU A 115 1.58 4.04 -20.51
N ALA A 116 0.87 4.89 -19.73
CA ALA A 116 0.00 4.42 -18.66
C ALA A 116 -1.15 3.53 -19.18
N ILE A 117 -1.73 3.86 -20.34
CA ILE A 117 -2.75 3.01 -21.00
C ILE A 117 -2.15 1.67 -21.41
N GLU A 118 -0.99 1.67 -22.07
CA GLU A 118 -0.30 0.44 -22.50
C GLU A 118 0.02 -0.47 -21.31
N LEU A 119 0.65 0.07 -20.27
CA LEU A 119 1.00 -0.68 -19.05
C LEU A 119 -0.25 -1.23 -18.34
N THR A 120 -1.31 -0.43 -18.25
CA THR A 120 -2.57 -0.84 -17.62
C THR A 120 -3.27 -1.94 -18.41
N GLN A 121 -3.27 -1.84 -19.76
CA GLN A 121 -3.82 -2.88 -20.62
C GLN A 121 -3.05 -4.19 -20.50
N GLU A 122 -1.71 -4.13 -20.49
CA GLU A 122 -0.89 -5.32 -20.31
C GLU A 122 -1.07 -5.94 -18.91
N ALA A 123 -1.12 -5.14 -17.85
CA ALA A 123 -1.39 -5.64 -16.50
C ALA A 123 -2.75 -6.38 -16.42
N LYS A 124 -3.79 -5.84 -17.07
CA LYS A 124 -5.09 -6.51 -17.22
C LYS A 124 -4.94 -7.85 -17.95
N ASN A 125 -4.24 -7.89 -19.07
CA ASN A 125 -4.02 -9.10 -19.86
C ASN A 125 -3.27 -10.18 -19.07
N LEU A 126 -2.37 -9.77 -18.17
CA LEU A 126 -1.61 -10.63 -17.27
C LEU A 126 -2.44 -11.14 -16.07
N GLY A 127 -3.63 -10.60 -15.84
CA GLY A 127 -4.57 -11.05 -14.82
C GLY A 127 -4.41 -10.36 -13.47
N ALA A 128 -3.85 -9.15 -13.43
CA ALA A 128 -3.90 -8.29 -12.24
C ALA A 128 -5.36 -8.00 -11.83
N ASP A 129 -5.60 -7.83 -10.53
CA ASP A 129 -6.94 -7.57 -10.00
C ASP A 129 -7.29 -6.08 -10.05
N ALA A 130 -6.28 -5.19 -9.92
CA ALA A 130 -6.40 -3.74 -10.07
C ALA A 130 -5.07 -3.12 -10.52
N CYS A 131 -5.11 -1.83 -10.87
CA CYS A 131 -3.92 -1.04 -11.17
C CYS A 131 -3.77 0.15 -10.23
N LEU A 132 -2.53 0.48 -9.84
CA LEU A 132 -2.18 1.66 -9.07
C LEU A 132 -1.53 2.69 -10.01
N LEU A 133 -2.15 3.86 -10.13
CA LEU A 133 -1.79 4.90 -11.09
C LEU A 133 -1.29 6.14 -10.35
N VAL A 134 0.03 6.34 -10.31
CA VAL A 134 0.63 7.55 -9.74
C VAL A 134 0.32 8.77 -10.60
N THR A 135 0.11 9.94 -9.96
CA THR A 135 0.01 11.22 -10.68
C THR A 135 1.23 11.44 -11.57
N PRO A 136 1.05 11.98 -12.80
CA PRO A 136 2.18 12.29 -13.69
C PRO A 136 3.23 13.15 -12.97
N TYR A 137 4.44 12.66 -12.93
CA TYR A 137 5.59 13.29 -12.30
C TYR A 137 6.44 14.05 -13.33
N TYR A 138 7.21 15.04 -12.91
CA TYR A 138 8.14 15.81 -13.73
C TYR A 138 7.47 16.85 -14.66
N ASN A 139 6.51 16.46 -15.49
CA ASN A 139 5.82 17.34 -16.46
C ASN A 139 4.72 18.23 -15.85
N LYS A 140 4.36 18.04 -14.58
CA LYS A 140 3.50 18.90 -13.77
C LYS A 140 2.22 19.35 -14.46
N PRO A 141 1.30 18.43 -14.78
CA PRO A 141 0.03 18.77 -15.40
C PRO A 141 -0.83 19.66 -14.49
N THR A 142 -1.73 20.42 -15.11
CA THR A 142 -2.77 21.15 -14.40
C THR A 142 -3.80 20.19 -13.80
N GLN A 143 -4.67 20.67 -12.89
CA GLN A 143 -5.74 19.85 -12.31
C GLN A 143 -6.66 19.25 -13.37
N GLU A 144 -7.03 20.01 -14.40
CA GLU A 144 -7.83 19.49 -15.51
C GLU A 144 -7.02 18.50 -16.36
N GLY A 145 -5.72 18.71 -16.51
CA GLY A 145 -4.82 17.74 -17.17
C GLY A 145 -4.78 16.40 -16.42
N LEU A 146 -4.76 16.41 -15.07
CA LEU A 146 -4.86 15.20 -14.24
C LEU A 146 -6.20 14.50 -14.47
N PHE A 147 -7.30 15.24 -14.46
CA PHE A 147 -8.63 14.68 -14.72
C PHE A 147 -8.70 13.98 -16.08
N GLN A 148 -8.26 14.65 -17.15
CA GLN A 148 -8.28 14.08 -18.50
C GLN A 148 -7.36 12.87 -18.64
N HIS A 149 -6.18 12.91 -17.98
CA HIS A 149 -5.23 11.80 -17.95
C HIS A 149 -5.86 10.52 -17.37
N PHE A 150 -6.38 10.57 -16.15
CA PHE A 150 -6.95 9.41 -15.48
C PHE A 150 -8.26 8.96 -16.13
N LYS A 151 -9.11 9.90 -16.56
CA LYS A 151 -10.34 9.60 -17.29
C LYS A 151 -10.03 8.80 -18.56
N LEU A 152 -9.09 9.25 -19.38
CA LEU A 152 -8.74 8.57 -20.62
C LEU A 152 -8.19 7.16 -20.38
N ILE A 153 -7.37 6.96 -19.32
CA ILE A 153 -6.89 5.64 -18.96
C ILE A 153 -8.06 4.73 -18.54
N ALA A 154 -8.97 5.24 -17.72
CA ALA A 154 -10.13 4.48 -17.25
C ALA A 154 -11.08 4.09 -18.39
N GLU A 155 -11.35 5.00 -19.33
CA GLU A 155 -12.18 4.75 -20.49
C GLU A 155 -11.52 3.78 -21.50
N SER A 156 -10.17 3.79 -21.57
CA SER A 156 -9.42 2.92 -22.47
C SER A 156 -9.31 1.48 -21.96
N VAL A 157 -9.23 1.28 -20.64
CA VAL A 157 -8.95 -0.04 -20.06
C VAL A 157 -9.94 -0.36 -18.93
N ASN A 158 -10.80 -1.33 -19.19
CA ASN A 158 -11.78 -1.80 -18.19
C ASN A 158 -11.13 -2.75 -17.17
N ILE A 159 -10.44 -2.19 -16.19
CA ILE A 159 -9.88 -2.82 -14.99
C ILE A 159 -10.07 -1.85 -13.83
N ASP A 160 -10.18 -2.34 -12.60
CA ASP A 160 -10.25 -1.50 -11.41
C ASP A 160 -8.95 -0.71 -11.24
N GLN A 161 -9.06 0.61 -11.01
CA GLN A 161 -7.94 1.55 -10.94
C GLN A 161 -7.98 2.32 -9.62
N ILE A 162 -6.83 2.42 -8.97
CA ILE A 162 -6.61 3.19 -7.75
C ILE A 162 -5.68 4.35 -8.10
N LEU A 163 -6.15 5.56 -7.89
CA LEU A 163 -5.34 6.77 -8.06
C LEU A 163 -4.25 6.81 -7.00
N TYR A 164 -3.10 7.42 -7.32
CA TYR A 164 -2.03 7.58 -6.33
C TYR A 164 -1.50 9.01 -6.32
N ASN A 165 -1.79 9.73 -5.25
CA ASN A 165 -1.35 11.10 -5.00
C ASN A 165 -0.17 11.10 -4.03
N VAL A 166 1.01 11.58 -4.48
CA VAL A 166 2.24 11.63 -3.69
C VAL A 166 3.08 12.87 -4.03
N PRO A 167 2.61 14.06 -3.65
CA PRO A 167 3.21 15.32 -4.10
C PRO A 167 4.69 15.47 -3.75
N GLY A 168 5.15 14.87 -2.65
CA GLY A 168 6.56 14.86 -2.27
C GLY A 168 7.49 14.17 -3.28
N ARG A 169 6.96 13.30 -4.15
CA ARG A 169 7.73 12.61 -5.20
C ARG A 169 7.46 13.13 -6.60
N THR A 170 6.23 13.54 -6.85
CA THR A 170 5.78 13.92 -8.20
C THR A 170 5.88 15.41 -8.49
N ALA A 171 5.97 16.24 -7.42
CA ALA A 171 5.83 17.70 -7.48
C ALA A 171 4.47 18.14 -8.09
N VAL A 172 3.46 17.27 -7.99
CA VAL A 172 2.07 17.50 -8.39
C VAL A 172 1.18 17.01 -7.27
N ASP A 173 0.26 17.85 -6.83
CA ASP A 173 -0.77 17.51 -5.85
C ASP A 173 -2.14 17.49 -6.53
N MET A 174 -2.81 16.36 -6.51
CA MET A 174 -4.15 16.19 -7.06
C MET A 174 -5.17 16.64 -6.02
N SER A 175 -5.94 17.69 -6.34
CA SER A 175 -6.92 18.24 -5.43
C SER A 175 -8.05 17.25 -5.11
N VAL A 176 -8.67 17.42 -3.94
CA VAL A 176 -9.85 16.66 -3.52
C VAL A 176 -11.00 16.81 -4.54
N ASP A 177 -11.18 17.99 -5.15
CA ASP A 177 -12.23 18.20 -6.15
C ASP A 177 -12.01 17.39 -7.42
N ILE A 178 -10.77 17.26 -7.87
CA ILE A 178 -10.43 16.40 -9.02
C ILE A 178 -10.60 14.93 -8.65
N THR A 179 -10.18 14.53 -7.45
CA THR A 179 -10.38 13.16 -6.96
C THR A 179 -11.88 12.82 -6.93
N ALA A 180 -12.72 13.69 -6.38
CA ALA A 180 -14.16 13.47 -6.34
C ALA A 180 -14.80 13.36 -7.73
N ARG A 181 -14.39 14.19 -8.69
CA ARG A 181 -14.84 14.05 -10.10
C ARG A 181 -14.40 12.74 -10.73
N LEU A 182 -13.19 12.26 -10.44
CA LEU A 182 -12.69 10.98 -10.94
C LEU A 182 -13.39 9.79 -10.28
N ALA A 183 -13.79 9.93 -9.02
CA ALA A 183 -14.53 8.89 -8.29
C ALA A 183 -15.91 8.56 -8.87
N GLU A 184 -16.47 9.43 -9.73
CA GLU A 184 -17.69 9.16 -10.48
C GLU A 184 -17.48 8.20 -11.66
N ILE A 185 -16.23 7.89 -12.04
CA ILE A 185 -15.91 6.97 -13.12
C ILE A 185 -15.92 5.53 -12.58
N PRO A 186 -16.74 4.63 -13.10
CA PRO A 186 -17.08 3.36 -12.43
C PRO A 186 -15.91 2.43 -12.12
N ASN A 187 -14.82 2.47 -12.89
CA ASN A 187 -13.62 1.65 -12.68
C ASN A 187 -12.45 2.42 -12.04
N ILE A 188 -12.66 3.65 -11.60
CA ILE A 188 -11.77 4.35 -10.67
C ILE A 188 -12.35 4.11 -9.28
N ILE A 189 -11.81 3.10 -8.59
CA ILE A 189 -12.41 2.54 -7.38
C ILE A 189 -11.88 3.13 -6.09
N GLY A 190 -10.82 3.95 -6.14
CA GLY A 190 -10.22 4.51 -4.93
C GLY A 190 -9.03 5.40 -5.19
N ILE A 191 -8.50 5.93 -4.11
CA ILE A 191 -7.26 6.71 -4.07
C ILE A 191 -6.33 6.18 -2.98
N LYS A 192 -5.03 6.12 -3.28
CA LYS A 192 -3.94 6.11 -2.31
C LYS A 192 -3.45 7.54 -2.13
N ASP A 193 -3.76 8.15 -0.98
CA ASP A 193 -3.23 9.47 -0.63
C ASP A 193 -1.97 9.33 0.25
N ALA A 194 -0.89 9.97 -0.15
CA ALA A 194 0.39 9.99 0.55
C ALA A 194 0.85 11.44 0.83
N THR A 195 -0.09 12.34 1.06
CA THR A 195 0.22 13.72 1.49
C THR A 195 0.65 13.77 2.94
N GLY A 196 0.17 12.85 3.80
CA GLY A 196 0.30 12.91 5.25
C GLY A 196 -0.57 13.99 5.91
N ASP A 197 -1.39 14.71 5.14
CA ASP A 197 -2.30 15.74 5.63
C ASP A 197 -3.69 15.15 5.94
N LEU A 198 -4.03 15.07 7.22
CA LEU A 198 -5.30 14.52 7.67
C LEU A 198 -6.51 15.35 7.25
N SER A 199 -6.35 16.64 6.92
CA SER A 199 -7.44 17.45 6.38
C SER A 199 -7.93 16.97 5.01
N VAL A 200 -7.09 16.23 4.28
CA VAL A 200 -7.44 15.65 2.97
C VAL A 200 -8.45 14.51 3.14
N ILE A 201 -8.23 13.58 4.08
CA ILE A 201 -9.16 12.47 4.32
C ILE A 201 -10.54 12.98 4.78
N GLU A 202 -10.57 13.98 5.66
CA GLU A 202 -11.84 14.58 6.13
C GLU A 202 -12.68 15.12 4.95
N GLN A 203 -12.03 15.73 3.96
CA GLN A 203 -12.70 16.24 2.76
C GLN A 203 -13.09 15.12 1.79
N LEU A 204 -12.22 14.11 1.60
CA LEU A 204 -12.51 12.98 0.71
C LEU A 204 -13.71 12.18 1.18
N VAL A 205 -13.84 11.92 2.49
CA VAL A 205 -15.01 11.23 3.09
C VAL A 205 -16.32 11.94 2.76
N VAL A 206 -16.31 13.28 2.71
CA VAL A 206 -17.51 14.08 2.42
C VAL A 206 -17.82 14.15 0.92
N LYS A 207 -16.78 14.19 0.07
CA LYS A 207 -16.95 14.49 -1.36
C LYS A 207 -16.98 13.28 -2.28
N CYS A 208 -16.39 12.16 -1.87
CA CYS A 208 -16.37 10.96 -2.69
C CYS A 208 -17.58 10.04 -2.40
N PRO A 209 -17.98 9.20 -3.37
CA PRO A 209 -19.00 8.18 -3.14
C PRO A 209 -18.63 7.23 -2.00
N GLU A 210 -19.61 6.73 -1.25
CA GLU A 210 -19.42 5.86 -0.07
C GLU A 210 -18.61 4.58 -0.38
N ASN A 211 -18.70 4.07 -1.61
CA ASN A 211 -17.99 2.89 -2.06
C ASN A 211 -16.59 3.18 -2.65
N PHE A 212 -16.15 4.43 -2.64
CA PHE A 212 -14.82 4.82 -3.12
C PHE A 212 -13.77 4.55 -2.05
N LEU A 213 -12.74 3.76 -2.38
CA LEU A 213 -11.71 3.36 -1.43
C LEU A 213 -10.76 4.53 -1.09
N LEU A 214 -10.69 4.85 0.19
CA LEU A 214 -9.76 5.83 0.73
C LEU A 214 -8.60 5.08 1.41
N LEU A 215 -7.44 5.01 0.75
CA LEU A 215 -6.26 4.32 1.23
C LEU A 215 -5.14 5.34 1.53
N THR A 216 -4.48 5.19 2.67
CA THR A 216 -3.28 5.99 2.95
C THR A 216 -2.03 5.40 2.29
N GLY A 217 -1.13 6.27 1.87
CA GLY A 217 0.23 5.91 1.43
C GLY A 217 1.30 6.37 2.41
N ASP A 218 0.91 6.97 3.54
CA ASP A 218 1.79 7.48 4.58
C ASP A 218 1.66 6.65 5.86
N ASP A 219 2.72 5.90 6.20
CA ASP A 219 2.70 4.99 7.35
C ASP A 219 2.63 5.73 8.69
N ALA A 220 3.20 6.93 8.79
CA ALA A 220 3.28 7.69 10.03
C ALA A 220 1.91 8.20 10.50
N THR A 221 1.03 8.58 9.58
CA THR A 221 -0.31 9.11 9.86
C THR A 221 -1.42 8.07 9.66
N ALA A 222 -1.06 6.82 9.32
CA ALA A 222 -2.00 5.80 8.88
C ALA A 222 -3.15 5.54 9.87
N VAL A 223 -2.86 5.44 11.16
CA VAL A 223 -3.89 5.14 12.17
C VAL A 223 -4.91 6.27 12.28
N ASP A 224 -4.45 7.53 12.29
CA ASP A 224 -5.35 8.68 12.37
C ASP A 224 -6.16 8.85 11.07
N PHE A 225 -5.55 8.55 9.90
CA PHE A 225 -6.25 8.47 8.62
C PHE A 225 -7.38 7.43 8.64
N LEU A 226 -7.14 6.25 9.20
CA LEU A 226 -8.15 5.19 9.31
C LEU A 226 -9.28 5.58 10.28
N ILE A 227 -8.94 6.21 11.40
CA ILE A 227 -9.91 6.71 12.39
C ILE A 227 -10.80 7.81 11.78
N ALA A 228 -10.25 8.64 10.89
CA ALA A 228 -10.99 9.67 10.17
C ALA A 228 -11.90 9.14 9.04
N GLY A 229 -11.96 7.83 8.83
CA GLY A 229 -12.84 7.20 7.83
C GLY A 229 -12.13 6.55 6.66
N GLY A 230 -10.81 6.35 6.74
CA GLY A 230 -10.05 5.58 5.75
C GLY A 230 -10.37 4.08 5.79
N HIS A 231 -10.18 3.41 4.66
CA HIS A 231 -10.49 1.98 4.48
C HIS A 231 -9.26 1.08 4.59
N GLY A 232 -8.05 1.64 4.53
CA GLY A 232 -6.81 0.87 4.55
C GLY A 232 -5.60 1.72 4.20
N GLY A 233 -4.49 1.05 3.91
CA GLY A 233 -3.29 1.71 3.42
C GLY A 233 -2.45 0.80 2.54
N ILE A 234 -1.65 1.39 1.66
CA ILE A 234 -0.63 0.72 0.86
C ILE A 234 0.73 1.12 1.43
N SER A 235 1.27 0.26 2.30
CA SER A 235 2.31 0.55 3.27
C SER A 235 3.70 0.07 2.83
N VAL A 236 4.73 0.79 3.24
CA VAL A 236 6.14 0.36 3.21
C VAL A 236 6.45 -0.51 4.43
N THR A 237 5.99 -0.10 5.61
CA THR A 237 6.16 -0.83 6.89
C THR A 237 5.60 -2.25 6.81
N ALA A 238 4.55 -2.47 6.02
CA ALA A 238 3.98 -3.79 5.78
C ALA A 238 4.99 -4.82 5.23
N ASN A 239 6.05 -4.41 4.53
CA ASN A 239 7.09 -5.34 4.08
C ASN A 239 7.81 -6.04 5.24
N VAL A 240 7.94 -5.35 6.38
CA VAL A 240 8.72 -5.82 7.55
C VAL A 240 7.82 -6.49 8.59
N VAL A 241 6.68 -5.88 8.90
CA VAL A 241 5.75 -6.28 9.98
C VAL A 241 4.30 -6.44 9.47
N PRO A 242 4.06 -7.26 8.43
CA PRO A 242 2.75 -7.33 7.78
C PRO A 242 1.63 -7.75 8.73
N LYS A 243 1.87 -8.75 9.57
CA LYS A 243 0.86 -9.31 10.50
C LYS A 243 0.46 -8.32 11.59
N GLU A 244 1.45 -7.62 12.15
CA GLU A 244 1.25 -6.62 13.18
C GLU A 244 0.50 -5.41 12.60
N LEU A 245 0.92 -4.92 11.45
CA LEU A 245 0.30 -3.78 10.80
C LEU A 245 -1.15 -4.08 10.37
N GLN A 246 -1.42 -5.29 9.87
CA GLN A 246 -2.81 -5.71 9.56
C GLN A 246 -3.71 -5.64 10.80
N LYS A 247 -3.23 -6.07 11.97
CA LYS A 247 -3.99 -5.97 13.22
C LYS A 247 -4.25 -4.52 13.61
N VAL A 248 -3.25 -3.65 13.46
CA VAL A 248 -3.42 -2.20 13.72
C VAL A 248 -4.54 -1.64 12.84
N TYR A 249 -4.46 -1.86 11.53
CA TYR A 249 -5.39 -1.31 10.57
C TYR A 249 -6.82 -1.82 10.79
N LEU A 250 -7.00 -3.14 10.93
CA LEU A 250 -8.32 -3.72 11.19
C LEU A 250 -8.90 -3.26 12.52
N SER A 251 -8.07 -3.03 13.55
CA SER A 251 -8.52 -2.48 14.83
C SER A 251 -9.03 -1.03 14.68
N ALA A 252 -8.31 -0.19 13.93
CA ALA A 252 -8.69 1.18 13.66
C ALA A 252 -10.01 1.26 12.86
N ILE A 253 -10.11 0.50 11.78
CA ILE A 253 -11.30 0.42 10.92
C ILE A 253 -12.52 -0.10 11.69
N ALA A 254 -12.33 -1.04 12.62
CA ALA A 254 -13.41 -1.55 13.47
C ALA A 254 -13.81 -0.59 14.61
N GLY A 255 -13.21 0.60 14.71
CA GLY A 255 -13.49 1.59 15.75
C GLY A 255 -12.84 1.28 17.11
N ASN A 256 -11.94 0.28 17.19
CA ASN A 256 -11.20 -0.04 18.41
C ASN A 256 -9.97 0.87 18.55
N ILE A 257 -10.21 2.18 18.70
CA ILE A 257 -9.19 3.24 18.62
C ILE A 257 -8.04 3.03 19.60
N GLU A 258 -8.36 2.77 20.87
CA GLU A 258 -7.34 2.56 21.93
C GLU A 258 -6.45 1.36 21.63
N LEU A 259 -7.04 0.26 21.15
CA LEU A 259 -6.29 -0.92 20.75
C LEU A 259 -5.38 -0.61 19.55
N ALA A 260 -5.91 0.05 18.53
CA ALA A 260 -5.16 0.43 17.34
C ALA A 260 -3.96 1.30 17.69
N LYS A 261 -4.14 2.35 18.49
CA LYS A 261 -3.07 3.24 18.95
C LYS A 261 -2.02 2.50 19.78
N ASN A 262 -2.44 1.61 20.70
CA ASN A 262 -1.50 0.81 21.51
C ASN A 262 -0.68 -0.16 20.64
N LEU A 263 -1.29 -0.81 19.67
CA LEU A 263 -0.57 -1.69 18.75
C LEU A 263 0.38 -0.89 17.86
N ASN A 264 -0.05 0.28 17.36
CA ASN A 264 0.73 1.16 16.49
C ASN A 264 1.97 1.73 17.18
N SER A 265 1.85 2.10 18.46
CA SER A 265 2.99 2.67 19.21
C SER A 265 4.24 1.77 19.22
N LYS A 266 4.06 0.46 19.03
CA LYS A 266 5.14 -0.52 18.90
C LYS A 266 5.80 -0.53 17.51
N LEU A 267 5.19 0.12 16.53
CA LEU A 267 5.63 0.16 15.14
C LEU A 267 6.12 1.55 14.71
N GLU A 268 6.01 2.56 15.58
CA GLU A 268 6.38 3.96 15.27
C GLU A 268 7.82 4.12 14.79
N SER A 269 8.75 3.35 15.36
CA SER A 269 10.15 3.36 14.93
C SER A 269 10.27 2.92 13.46
N PHE A 270 9.53 1.90 13.03
CA PHE A 270 9.53 1.46 11.63
C PHE A 270 8.90 2.50 10.70
N HIS A 271 7.76 3.09 11.09
CA HIS A 271 7.11 4.14 10.29
C HIS A 271 8.04 5.30 10.01
N LYS A 272 8.92 5.64 10.96
CA LYS A 272 9.91 6.70 10.83
C LYS A 272 11.20 6.21 10.14
N ASN A 273 11.78 5.11 10.61
CA ASN A 273 13.13 4.74 10.26
C ASN A 273 13.25 4.07 8.88
N LEU A 274 12.15 3.49 8.35
CA LEU A 274 12.11 3.01 6.97
C LEU A 274 12.08 4.15 5.92
N PHE A 275 12.13 5.41 6.37
CA PHE A 275 12.22 6.61 5.53
C PHE A 275 13.42 7.51 5.87
N LEU A 276 14.44 6.99 6.59
CA LEU A 276 15.70 7.70 6.86
C LEU A 276 16.44 8.07 5.59
N GLU A 277 16.29 7.26 4.56
CA GLU A 277 16.67 7.57 3.18
C GLU A 277 15.48 7.31 2.26
N ALA A 278 15.62 7.65 0.99
CA ALA A 278 14.56 7.45 0.02
C ALA A 278 14.09 5.98 -0.03
N ASN A 279 12.78 5.74 0.19
CA ASN A 279 12.18 4.44 -0.03
C ASN A 279 12.42 3.98 -1.51
N PRO A 280 12.93 2.74 -1.76
CA PRO A 280 12.94 1.58 -0.88
C PRO A 280 14.28 1.26 -0.18
N ILE A 281 15.20 2.19 -0.06
CA ILE A 281 16.56 1.92 0.46
C ILE A 281 16.50 1.28 1.86
N PRO A 282 15.86 1.89 2.90
CA PRO A 282 15.86 1.31 4.24
C PRO A 282 15.06 0.00 4.34
N VAL A 283 13.94 -0.10 3.65
CA VAL A 283 13.10 -1.32 3.72
C VAL A 283 13.78 -2.53 3.06
N LYS A 284 14.53 -2.34 1.97
CA LYS A 284 15.33 -3.43 1.37
C LYS A 284 16.44 -3.89 2.32
N TRP A 285 17.10 -2.95 3.01
CA TRP A 285 18.08 -3.27 4.04
C TRP A 285 17.45 -4.06 5.20
N ALA A 286 16.28 -3.65 5.69
CA ALA A 286 15.56 -4.35 6.73
C ALA A 286 15.25 -5.81 6.32
N LEU A 287 14.68 -6.02 5.14
CA LEU A 287 14.37 -7.36 4.63
C LEU A 287 15.63 -8.22 4.42
N HIS A 288 16.74 -7.61 3.95
CA HIS A 288 18.02 -8.31 3.88
C HIS A 288 18.48 -8.79 5.26
N LYS A 289 18.38 -7.94 6.29
CA LYS A 289 18.74 -8.32 7.68
C LYS A 289 17.80 -9.36 8.29
N MET A 290 16.57 -9.43 7.83
CA MET A 290 15.63 -10.51 8.15
C MET A 290 15.92 -11.81 7.37
N GLY A 291 16.90 -11.82 6.46
CA GLY A 291 17.23 -12.98 5.62
C GLY A 291 16.18 -13.29 4.54
N LYS A 292 15.38 -12.29 4.13
CA LYS A 292 14.28 -12.47 3.17
C LYS A 292 14.67 -12.15 1.73
N CYS A 293 15.74 -11.40 1.53
CA CYS A 293 16.29 -11.10 0.20
C CYS A 293 17.77 -10.73 0.27
N GLU A 294 18.44 -10.70 -0.86
CA GLU A 294 19.75 -10.10 -1.04
C GLU A 294 19.67 -8.57 -0.93
N LYS A 295 20.81 -7.90 -0.85
CA LYS A 295 20.90 -6.44 -0.69
C LYS A 295 20.88 -5.65 -1.99
N GLY A 296 20.58 -6.30 -3.11
CA GLY A 296 20.58 -5.68 -4.44
C GLY A 296 19.59 -4.54 -4.56
N ILE A 297 20.03 -3.43 -5.11
CA ILE A 297 19.24 -2.23 -5.45
C ILE A 297 19.86 -1.58 -6.68
N ARG A 298 19.08 -0.95 -7.54
CA ARG A 298 19.56 -0.36 -8.80
C ARG A 298 19.89 1.12 -8.68
N LEU A 299 20.95 1.53 -9.36
CA LEU A 299 21.23 2.95 -9.57
C LEU A 299 20.01 3.67 -10.18
N PRO A 300 19.76 4.91 -9.76
CA PRO A 300 20.60 5.80 -8.97
C PRO A 300 20.55 5.56 -7.45
N LEU A 301 19.72 4.61 -6.97
CA LEU A 301 19.67 4.27 -5.56
C LEU A 301 20.85 3.38 -5.18
N LEU A 302 21.30 3.51 -3.93
CA LEU A 302 22.39 2.74 -3.35
C LEU A 302 21.91 1.96 -2.12
N GLU A 303 22.74 1.02 -1.64
CA GLU A 303 22.53 0.37 -0.36
C GLU A 303 22.48 1.42 0.77
N LEU A 304 21.68 1.15 1.82
CA LEU A 304 21.52 2.03 2.98
C LEU A 304 22.87 2.49 3.54
N SER A 305 23.00 3.79 3.79
CA SER A 305 24.20 4.40 4.37
C SER A 305 24.55 3.79 5.72
N ASN A 306 25.86 3.64 5.98
CA ASN A 306 26.35 2.94 7.17
C ASN A 306 25.86 3.55 8.49
N GLU A 307 25.67 4.86 8.52
CA GLU A 307 25.16 5.58 9.70
C GLU A 307 23.76 5.16 10.13
N PHE A 308 22.91 4.70 9.20
CA PHE A 308 21.53 4.30 9.48
C PHE A 308 21.37 2.79 9.72
N LYS A 309 22.35 1.97 9.34
CA LYS A 309 22.25 0.49 9.44
C LYS A 309 21.96 0.01 10.85
N SER A 310 22.66 0.57 11.86
CA SER A 310 22.46 0.21 13.25
C SER A 310 21.09 0.60 13.79
N ILE A 311 20.48 1.66 13.28
CA ILE A 311 19.14 2.10 13.67
C ILE A 311 18.12 1.05 13.26
N ILE A 312 18.11 0.67 11.98
CA ILE A 312 17.21 -0.37 11.45
C ILE A 312 17.44 -1.72 12.15
N GLU A 313 18.71 -2.11 12.38
CA GLU A 313 19.00 -3.36 13.11
C GLU A 313 18.49 -3.36 14.55
N ASN A 314 18.50 -2.22 15.23
CA ASN A 314 17.95 -2.11 16.58
C ASN A 314 16.42 -2.23 16.58
N ASP A 315 15.73 -1.56 15.64
CA ASP A 315 14.28 -1.72 15.49
C ASP A 315 13.90 -3.20 15.27
N LEU A 316 14.62 -3.91 14.41
CA LEU A 316 14.40 -5.33 14.15
C LEU A 316 14.67 -6.20 15.39
N LYS A 317 15.65 -5.85 16.23
CA LYS A 317 15.95 -6.57 17.50
C LYS A 317 14.83 -6.41 18.50
N GLU A 318 14.29 -5.20 18.65
CA GLU A 318 13.23 -4.89 19.61
C GLU A 318 11.98 -5.75 19.39
N ILE A 319 11.69 -6.13 18.15
CA ILE A 319 10.54 -6.99 17.82
C ILE A 319 10.94 -8.43 17.44
N ASN A 320 12.19 -8.85 17.73
CA ASN A 320 12.73 -10.19 17.48
C ASN A 320 12.66 -10.66 16.02
N LEU A 321 12.82 -9.76 15.06
CA LEU A 321 12.82 -10.07 13.63
C LEU A 321 14.21 -10.20 13.01
N LEU A 322 15.29 -9.98 13.75
CA LEU A 322 16.63 -10.29 13.24
C LEU A 322 16.78 -11.78 13.06
N TRP A 323 17.19 -12.19 11.88
CA TRP A 323 17.66 -13.54 11.68
C TRP A 323 18.89 -13.76 12.59
N LYS A 324 18.77 -14.70 13.52
CA LYS A 324 19.92 -15.26 14.21
C LYS A 324 20.69 -16.05 13.17
N LEU A 325 21.77 -15.50 12.65
CA LEU A 325 22.80 -16.29 11.97
C LEU A 325 23.18 -17.41 12.97
N SER A 326 22.61 -18.58 12.80
CA SER A 326 23.07 -19.78 13.48
C SER A 326 24.51 -19.92 13.04
N ILE A 327 25.41 -19.70 13.99
CA ILE A 327 26.81 -19.99 13.85
C ILE A 327 26.89 -21.47 13.42
N MET A 328 27.22 -21.72 12.15
CA MET A 328 27.78 -22.97 11.71
C MET A 328 29.27 -22.99 11.96
#